data_c136d3767f5305d8a1154cb52f71a248
#
_entry.id   c136d3767f5305d8a1154cb52f71a248
#
_cell.length_a   1.000
_cell.length_b   1.000
_cell.length_c   1.000
_cell.angle_alpha   90.00
_cell.angle_beta   90.00
_cell.angle_gamma   90.00
#
_symmetry.space_group_name_H-M   'P 1'
#
loop_
_entity.id
_entity.type
_entity.pdbx_description
1 polymer ?
#
loop_
_entity_poly.entity_id
_entity_poly.type
_entity_poly.pdbx_seq_one_letter_code
_entity_poly.pdbx_strand_id
1 'polypeptide(L)'
;MFEILILSIIQGITEFLPISSSSHLILISKYLDFNNQNLSIDVSLHIGSFMAVVIYFKNDLFNFFINRKLFIKILLSSIPVMIAGYILVKFDLIEQLRNIKIIGWTTIIFGILLFTSDKSERLKNMKYDFNYKSVFLIGI
;
A
#
# COMPACT_ATOMS: atom_id res chain seq x y z
N MET A 1 19.08 -2.44 16.62
CA MET A 1 17.85 -2.54 17.47
C MET A 1 17.09 -1.21 17.50
N PHE A 2 17.76 -0.09 17.84
CA PHE A 2 17.11 1.24 17.90
C PHE A 2 16.51 1.71 16.56
N GLU A 3 17.22 1.51 15.45
CA GLU A 3 16.74 1.82 14.10
C GLU A 3 15.42 1.09 13.77
N ILE A 4 15.37 -0.22 14.04
CA ILE A 4 14.18 -1.04 13.77
C ILE A 4 12.99 -0.58 14.62
N LEU A 5 13.23 -0.17 15.87
CA LEU A 5 12.19 0.37 16.73
C LEU A 5 11.58 1.65 16.15
N ILE A 6 12.44 2.59 15.71
CA ILE A 6 11.98 3.84 15.06
C ILE A 6 11.17 3.52 13.81
N LEU A 7 11.70 2.65 12.93
CA LEU A 7 11.01 2.26 11.70
C LEU A 7 9.67 1.56 12.00
N SER A 8 9.59 0.75 13.06
CA SER A 8 8.34 0.11 13.48
C SER A 8 7.27 1.10 13.93
N ILE A 9 7.67 2.14 14.67
CA ILE A 9 6.75 3.20 15.10
C ILE A 9 6.25 3.98 13.88
N ILE A 10 7.16 4.35 12.97
CA ILE A 10 6.80 5.07 11.75
C ILE A 10 5.87 4.24 10.89
N GLN A 11 6.19 2.96 10.66
CA GLN A 11 5.35 2.04 9.92
C GLN A 11 3.96 1.94 10.54
N GLY A 12 3.88 1.75 11.87
CA GLY A 12 2.61 1.63 12.58
C GLY A 12 1.72 2.88 12.47
N ILE A 13 2.31 4.06 12.33
CA ILE A 13 1.55 5.31 12.13
C ILE A 13 1.20 5.50 10.65
N THR A 14 2.18 5.36 9.75
CA THR A 14 2.01 5.73 8.34
C THR A 14 1.20 4.72 7.56
N GLU A 15 1.12 3.45 7.99
CA GLU A 15 0.33 2.42 7.33
C GLU A 15 -1.18 2.71 7.35
N PHE A 16 -1.65 3.38 8.39
CA PHE A 16 -3.08 3.72 8.55
C PHE A 16 -3.43 5.12 8.04
N LEU A 17 -2.46 5.87 7.57
CA LEU A 17 -2.67 7.16 6.93
C LEU A 17 -2.72 7.00 5.40
N PRO A 18 -3.44 7.86 4.67
CA PRO A 18 -3.50 7.81 3.20
C PRO A 18 -2.21 8.37 2.56
N ILE A 19 -1.06 7.86 3.01
CA ILE A 19 0.29 8.23 2.57
C ILE A 19 1.12 6.96 2.39
N SER A 20 2.15 7.00 1.54
CA SER A 20 3.01 5.83 1.31
C SER A 20 3.91 5.56 2.51
N SER A 21 3.63 4.50 3.28
CA SER A 21 4.46 4.05 4.40
C SER A 21 5.88 3.68 3.94
N SER A 22 6.02 2.93 2.86
CA SER A 22 7.33 2.55 2.30
C SER A 22 8.19 3.76 1.95
N SER A 23 7.59 4.81 1.40
CA SER A 23 8.31 6.07 1.11
C SER A 23 8.85 6.72 2.36
N HIS A 24 8.08 6.73 3.46
CA HIS A 24 8.51 7.27 4.75
C HIS A 24 9.65 6.46 5.36
N LEU A 25 9.57 5.13 5.29
CA LEU A 25 10.65 4.26 5.76
C LEU A 25 11.96 4.56 5.03
N ILE A 26 11.92 4.67 3.70
CA ILE A 26 13.11 4.96 2.88
C ILE A 26 13.67 6.36 3.19
N LEU A 27 12.81 7.38 3.24
CA LEU A 27 13.24 8.76 3.47
C LEU A 27 13.89 8.93 4.85
N ILE A 28 13.26 8.38 5.89
CA ILE A 28 13.75 8.50 7.27
C ILE A 28 15.03 7.72 7.46
N SER A 29 15.13 6.51 6.90
CA SER A 29 16.37 5.74 6.96
C SER A 29 17.53 6.45 6.29
N LYS A 30 17.29 7.11 5.16
CA LYS A 30 18.32 7.90 4.49
C LYS A 30 18.67 9.21 5.23
N TYR A 31 17.67 9.85 5.85
CA TYR A 31 17.91 11.08 6.62
C TYR A 31 18.68 10.84 7.91
N LEU A 32 18.45 9.70 8.56
CA LEU A 32 19.10 9.28 9.80
C LEU A 32 20.33 8.40 9.60
N ASP A 33 20.75 8.18 8.35
CA ASP A 33 21.87 7.30 7.95
C ASP A 33 21.77 5.89 8.57
N PHE A 34 20.58 5.28 8.54
CA PHE A 34 20.38 3.92 9.02
C PHE A 34 21.02 2.90 8.06
N ASN A 35 21.97 2.13 8.58
CA ASN A 35 22.74 1.16 7.79
C ASN A 35 21.99 -0.13 7.46
N ASN A 36 20.96 -0.46 8.22
CA ASN A 36 20.29 -1.75 8.15
C ASN A 36 18.99 -1.75 7.34
N GLN A 37 18.58 -0.62 6.75
CA GLN A 37 17.35 -0.56 6.00
C GLN A 37 17.49 -1.26 4.64
N ASN A 38 16.70 -2.30 4.45
CA ASN A 38 16.61 -3.04 3.20
C ASN A 38 15.18 -3.53 2.97
N LEU A 39 14.91 -4.10 1.79
CA LEU A 39 13.60 -4.61 1.43
C LEU A 39 13.06 -5.65 2.42
N SER A 40 13.92 -6.50 2.97
CA SER A 40 13.50 -7.54 3.93
C SER A 40 12.98 -6.96 5.23
N ILE A 41 13.59 -5.88 5.72
CA ILE A 41 13.11 -5.17 6.92
C ILE A 41 11.78 -4.50 6.62
N ASP A 42 11.64 -3.81 5.49
CA ASP A 42 10.37 -3.18 5.11
C ASP A 42 9.24 -4.21 5.04
N VAL A 43 9.47 -5.35 4.40
CA VAL A 43 8.48 -6.45 4.34
C VAL A 43 8.14 -6.97 5.73
N SER A 44 9.12 -7.13 6.61
CA SER A 44 8.90 -7.59 7.99
C SER A 44 8.02 -6.62 8.78
N LEU A 45 8.24 -5.32 8.61
CA LEU A 45 7.42 -4.27 9.24
C LEU A 45 5.98 -4.29 8.73
N HIS A 46 5.78 -4.49 7.42
CA HIS A 46 4.44 -4.65 6.84
C HIS A 46 3.73 -5.91 7.34
N ILE A 47 4.44 -7.02 7.50
CA ILE A 47 3.89 -8.24 8.11
C ILE A 47 3.43 -7.94 9.53
N GLY A 48 4.21 -7.18 10.32
CA GLY A 48 3.83 -6.78 11.67
C GLY A 48 2.54 -5.97 11.73
N SER A 49 2.41 -4.94 10.89
CA SER A 49 1.17 -4.13 10.78
C SER A 49 0.00 -4.96 10.26
N PHE A 50 0.22 -5.84 9.28
CA PHE A 50 -0.81 -6.77 8.80
C PHE A 50 -1.33 -7.69 9.92
N MET A 51 -0.45 -8.28 10.72
CA MET A 51 -0.85 -9.10 11.86
C MET A 51 -1.67 -8.32 12.89
N ALA A 52 -1.30 -7.08 13.17
CA ALA A 52 -2.06 -6.21 14.05
C ALA A 52 -3.49 -5.97 13.54
N VAL A 53 -3.65 -5.71 12.23
CA VAL A 53 -4.97 -5.56 11.58
C VAL A 53 -5.78 -6.84 11.67
N VAL A 54 -5.17 -8.00 11.39
CA VAL A 54 -5.85 -9.30 11.46
C VAL A 54 -6.36 -9.59 12.87
N ILE A 55 -5.55 -9.30 13.88
CA ILE A 55 -5.94 -9.52 15.29
C ILE A 55 -7.07 -8.57 15.69
N TYR A 56 -6.97 -7.29 15.32
CA TYR A 56 -7.95 -6.27 15.67
C TYR A 56 -9.30 -6.52 14.97
N PHE A 57 -9.30 -6.79 13.68
CA PHE A 57 -10.50 -6.97 12.86
C PHE A 57 -10.90 -8.45 12.67
N LYS A 58 -10.46 -9.37 13.53
CA LYS A 58 -10.70 -10.80 13.36
C LYS A 58 -12.16 -11.17 13.10
N ASN A 59 -13.12 -10.52 13.79
CA ASN A 59 -14.54 -10.81 13.63
C ASN A 59 -15.08 -10.32 12.27
N ASP A 60 -14.65 -9.15 11.83
CA ASP A 60 -15.04 -8.58 10.53
C ASP A 60 -14.44 -9.40 9.38
N LEU A 61 -13.19 -9.84 9.53
CA LEU A 61 -12.53 -10.74 8.60
C LEU A 61 -13.25 -12.08 8.48
N PHE A 62 -13.73 -12.64 9.60
CA PHE A 62 -14.52 -13.87 9.57
C PHE A 62 -15.81 -13.70 8.75
N ASN A 63 -16.54 -12.60 8.98
CA ASN A 63 -17.74 -12.25 8.23
C ASN A 63 -17.44 -12.01 6.74
N PHE A 64 -16.28 -11.40 6.44
CA PHE A 64 -15.80 -11.17 5.09
C PHE A 64 -15.55 -12.49 4.33
N PHE A 65 -14.93 -13.49 4.96
CA PHE A 65 -14.69 -14.80 4.36
C PHE A 65 -16.01 -15.58 4.09
N ILE A 66 -17.02 -15.37 4.93
CA ILE A 66 -18.36 -15.96 4.73
C ILE A 66 -19.04 -15.33 3.50
N ASN A 67 -18.81 -14.05 3.22
CA ASN A 67 -19.36 -13.37 2.05
C ASN A 67 -18.56 -13.68 0.77
N ARG A 68 -18.75 -14.87 0.22
CA ARG A 68 -18.01 -15.39 -0.94
C ARG A 68 -18.01 -14.42 -2.14
N LYS A 69 -19.10 -13.67 -2.37
CA LYS A 69 -19.19 -12.74 -3.50
C LYS A 69 -18.23 -11.56 -3.33
N LEU A 70 -18.13 -10.99 -2.12
CA LEU A 70 -17.22 -9.91 -1.82
C LEU A 70 -15.76 -10.39 -1.84
N PHE A 71 -15.50 -11.56 -1.24
CA PHE A 71 -14.17 -12.17 -1.23
C PHE A 71 -13.63 -12.42 -2.65
N ILE A 72 -14.44 -13.01 -3.55
CA ILE A 72 -14.02 -13.25 -4.94
C ILE A 72 -13.75 -11.94 -5.69
N LYS A 73 -14.57 -10.91 -5.49
CA LYS A 73 -14.35 -9.60 -6.12
C LYS A 73 -13.01 -8.98 -5.70
N ILE A 74 -12.67 -9.02 -4.41
CA ILE A 74 -11.39 -8.50 -3.90
C ILE A 74 -10.21 -9.33 -4.41
N LEU A 75 -10.32 -10.65 -4.43
CA LEU A 75 -9.30 -11.50 -5.04
C LEU A 75 -9.06 -11.14 -6.51
N LEU A 76 -10.11 -11.00 -7.30
CA LEU A 76 -10.01 -10.63 -8.71
C LEU A 76 -9.39 -9.24 -8.91
N SER A 77 -9.71 -8.25 -8.04
CA SER A 77 -9.10 -6.93 -8.11
C SER A 77 -7.62 -6.91 -7.73
N SER A 78 -7.15 -7.88 -6.94
CA SER A 78 -5.75 -7.98 -6.54
C SER A 78 -4.84 -8.60 -7.61
N ILE A 79 -5.41 -9.36 -8.58
CA ILE A 79 -4.61 -10.05 -9.61
C ILE A 79 -3.74 -9.11 -10.44
N PRO A 80 -4.22 -7.97 -10.98
CA PRO A 80 -3.41 -7.09 -11.81
C PRO A 80 -2.18 -6.56 -11.06
N VAL A 81 -2.36 -6.10 -9.82
CA VAL A 81 -1.25 -5.57 -9.01
C VAL A 81 -0.27 -6.67 -8.60
N MET A 82 -0.74 -7.90 -8.35
CA MET A 82 0.14 -9.05 -8.08
C MET A 82 1.00 -9.40 -9.29
N ILE A 83 0.43 -9.38 -10.50
CA ILE A 83 1.18 -9.62 -11.74
C ILE A 83 2.21 -8.50 -11.95
N ALA A 84 1.83 -7.24 -11.78
CA ALA A 84 2.75 -6.10 -11.89
C ALA A 84 3.89 -6.21 -10.87
N GLY A 85 3.58 -6.51 -9.61
CA GLY A 85 4.59 -6.72 -8.56
C GLY A 85 5.54 -7.87 -8.89
N TYR A 86 5.02 -9.00 -9.37
CA TYR A 86 5.86 -10.12 -9.80
C TYR A 86 6.82 -9.75 -10.94
N ILE A 87 6.34 -8.99 -11.91
CA ILE A 87 7.18 -8.50 -13.03
C ILE A 87 8.30 -7.59 -12.50
N LEU A 88 7.98 -6.66 -11.59
CA LEU A 88 8.97 -5.75 -11.00
C LEU A 88 10.05 -6.50 -10.22
N VAL A 89 9.67 -7.54 -9.48
CA VAL A 89 10.64 -8.41 -8.77
C VAL A 89 11.51 -9.16 -9.77
N LYS A 90 10.91 -9.78 -10.80
CA LYS A 90 11.62 -10.62 -11.77
C LYS A 90 12.67 -9.85 -12.58
N PHE A 91 12.43 -8.57 -12.83
CA PHE A 91 13.36 -7.71 -13.58
C PHE A 91 14.27 -6.85 -12.68
N ASP A 92 14.32 -7.11 -11.37
CA ASP A 92 15.11 -6.37 -10.38
C ASP A 92 14.89 -4.83 -10.42
N LEU A 93 13.69 -4.42 -10.84
CA LEU A 93 13.34 -3.00 -10.95
C LEU A 93 13.04 -2.35 -9.59
N ILE A 94 12.79 -3.14 -8.56
CA ILE A 94 12.39 -2.64 -7.23
C ILE A 94 13.49 -1.74 -6.65
N GLU A 95 14.74 -2.16 -6.70
CA GLU A 95 15.86 -1.37 -6.15
C GLU A 95 16.02 -0.02 -6.88
N GLN A 96 15.80 0.00 -8.20
CA GLN A 96 15.84 1.22 -8.98
C GLN A 96 14.71 2.17 -8.62
N LEU A 97 13.49 1.65 -8.38
CA LEU A 97 12.33 2.42 -7.99
C LEU A 97 12.42 2.98 -6.55
N ARG A 98 13.25 2.40 -5.70
CA ARG A 98 13.52 2.87 -4.32
C ARG A 98 14.40 4.13 -4.28
N ASN A 99 14.54 4.85 -5.37
CA ASN A 99 15.29 6.09 -5.43
C ASN A 99 14.44 7.27 -4.94
N ILE A 100 15.02 8.13 -4.08
CA ILE A 100 14.35 9.32 -3.51
C ILE A 100 13.77 10.23 -4.60
N LYS A 101 14.48 10.41 -5.73
CA LYS A 101 13.99 11.25 -6.83
C LYS A 101 12.71 10.68 -7.43
N ILE A 102 12.65 9.34 -7.64
CA ILE A 102 11.47 8.67 -8.17
C ILE A 102 10.33 8.77 -7.17
N ILE A 103 10.59 8.50 -5.89
CA ILE A 103 9.61 8.63 -4.81
C ILE A 103 9.04 10.06 -4.77
N GLY A 104 9.89 11.09 -4.84
CA GLY A 104 9.45 12.48 -4.84
C GLY A 104 8.53 12.81 -6.02
N TRP A 105 8.92 12.44 -7.24
CA TRP A 105 8.10 12.69 -8.43
C TRP A 105 6.78 11.93 -8.43
N THR A 106 6.80 10.65 -8.05
CA THR A 106 5.57 9.86 -7.96
C THR A 106 4.62 10.40 -6.90
N THR A 107 5.13 10.81 -5.75
CA THR A 107 4.33 11.42 -4.68
C THR A 107 3.65 12.71 -5.15
N ILE A 108 4.36 13.58 -5.87
CA ILE A 108 3.80 14.83 -6.42
C ILE A 108 2.71 14.50 -7.45
N ILE A 109 2.99 13.61 -8.40
CA ILE A 109 2.06 13.27 -9.47
C ILE A 109 0.77 12.66 -8.89
N PHE A 110 0.90 11.65 -8.03
CA PHE A 110 -0.26 11.01 -7.43
C PHE A 110 -0.98 11.90 -6.41
N GLY A 111 -0.27 12.78 -5.71
CA GLY A 111 -0.88 13.80 -4.84
C GLY A 111 -1.75 14.78 -5.62
N ILE A 112 -1.29 15.25 -6.78
CA ILE A 112 -2.08 16.14 -7.66
C ILE A 112 -3.28 15.38 -8.24
N LEU A 113 -3.10 14.12 -8.67
CA LEU A 113 -4.20 13.28 -9.16
C LEU A 113 -5.27 13.06 -8.08
N LEU A 114 -4.85 12.75 -6.86
CA LEU A 114 -5.76 12.58 -5.73
C LEU A 114 -6.54 13.87 -5.44
N PHE A 115 -5.85 15.01 -5.38
CA PHE A 115 -6.46 16.32 -5.15
C PHE A 115 -7.50 16.67 -6.22
N THR A 116 -7.17 16.46 -7.49
CA THR A 116 -8.11 16.74 -8.61
C THR A 116 -9.28 15.77 -8.61
N SER A 117 -9.06 14.50 -8.25
CA SER A 117 -10.11 13.49 -8.11
C SER A 117 -11.07 13.82 -6.99
N ASP A 118 -10.56 14.24 -5.83
CA ASP A 118 -11.37 14.58 -4.65
C ASP A 118 -12.25 15.83 -4.89
N LYS A 119 -11.76 16.78 -5.71
CA LYS A 119 -12.51 17.98 -6.11
C LYS A 119 -13.60 17.69 -7.15
N SER A 120 -13.60 16.54 -7.79
CA SER A 120 -14.58 16.19 -8.83
C SER A 120 -15.91 15.76 -8.21
N GLU A 121 -16.98 16.57 -8.40
CA GLU A 121 -18.33 16.25 -7.93
C GLU A 121 -18.93 14.97 -8.55
N ARG A 122 -18.40 14.50 -9.69
CA ARG A 122 -18.83 13.25 -10.32
C ARG A 122 -18.63 12.02 -9.42
N LEU A 123 -17.63 12.03 -8.57
CA LEU A 123 -17.35 10.92 -7.65
C LEU A 123 -18.34 10.88 -6.47
N LYS A 124 -18.92 12.01 -6.07
CA LYS A 124 -19.94 12.08 -5.00
C LYS A 124 -21.27 11.41 -5.38
N ASN A 125 -21.57 11.32 -6.67
CA ASN A 125 -22.84 10.78 -7.20
C ASN A 125 -22.72 9.36 -7.76
N MET A 126 -21.55 8.73 -7.77
CA MET A 126 -21.45 7.33 -8.11
C MET A 126 -22.03 6.49 -6.96
N LYS A 127 -23.31 6.10 -7.10
CA LYS A 127 -23.83 4.92 -6.39
C LYS A 127 -22.88 3.78 -6.75
N TYR A 128 -22.28 3.20 -5.73
CA TYR A 128 -21.32 2.10 -5.86
C TYR A 128 -22.01 0.85 -6.43
N ASP A 129 -22.21 0.82 -7.73
CA ASP A 129 -22.44 -0.44 -8.42
C ASP A 129 -21.11 -1.18 -8.50
N PHE A 130 -20.88 -2.06 -7.51
CA PHE A 130 -19.76 -2.98 -7.46
C PHE A 130 -19.90 -4.02 -8.58
N ASN A 131 -19.79 -3.53 -9.84
CA ASN A 131 -19.79 -4.39 -11.02
C ASN A 131 -18.36 -4.92 -11.26
N TYR A 132 -18.21 -6.08 -11.86
CA TYR A 132 -16.90 -6.71 -12.14
C TYR A 132 -15.93 -5.82 -12.93
N LYS A 133 -16.44 -4.93 -13.81
CA LYS A 133 -15.63 -3.92 -14.52
C LYS A 133 -15.01 -2.89 -13.58
N SER A 134 -15.78 -2.41 -12.60
CA SER A 134 -15.30 -1.46 -11.59
C SER A 134 -14.28 -2.09 -10.67
N VAL A 135 -14.47 -3.37 -10.32
CA VAL A 135 -13.54 -4.16 -9.48
C VAL A 135 -12.18 -4.31 -10.15
N PHE A 136 -12.15 -4.57 -11.46
CA PHE A 136 -10.90 -4.68 -12.22
C PHE A 136 -10.18 -3.33 -12.34
N LEU A 137 -10.92 -2.23 -12.57
CA LEU A 137 -10.35 -0.87 -12.63
C LEU A 137 -9.77 -0.39 -11.30
N ILE A 138 -10.31 -0.83 -10.17
CA ILE A 138 -9.79 -0.51 -8.83
C ILE A 138 -8.44 -1.22 -8.58
N GLY A 139 -8.20 -2.36 -9.24
CA GLY A 139 -6.98 -3.16 -9.07
C GLY A 139 -5.81 -2.74 -9.99
N ILE A 140 -5.99 -1.75 -10.86
CA ILE A 140 -4.96 -1.17 -11.72
C ILE A 140 -4.49 0.16 -11.13
#